data_dad77a9c905335e055ae25a5bb808e52
#
_entry.id   dad77a9c905335e055ae25a5bb808e52
#
_cell.length_a   1.000
_cell.length_b   1.000
_cell.length_c   1.000
_cell.angle_alpha   90.00
_cell.angle_beta   90.00
_cell.angle_gamma   90.00
#
_symmetry.space_group_name_H-M   'P 1'
#
loop_
_entity.id
_entity.type
_entity.pdbx_description
1 polymer ?
#
loop_
_entity_poly.entity_id
_entity_poly.type
_entity_poly.pdbx_seq_one_letter_code
_entity_poly.pdbx_strand_id
1 'polypeptide(L)'
;MGEQDEPRLIENLVSLRGRHVEPLGDITSVASYNGVEYQADIQRNRIWKAPTSAKRDVMINGKGYSLKSIRAAPPAIVNHTTRDKWLRVCNVVGLSIDPLDEMVSEYWKLRIDRKIGEDVLSSSNYCPFGSNPQRREYLRTLINYFLFDGTGAQDSAYPAEYILEFTDPLIPSTWRILDKRSAFDSMWPKMVFSIRSKKGMPPDYPSISATKKVLMEPWVRHIDSDYRGSLHIRTR
;
A
#
# COMPACT_ATOMS: atom_id res chain seq x y z
N MET A 1 -1.70 -19.03 0.13
CA MET A 1 -0.29 -19.18 -0.30
C MET A 1 0.59 -18.04 0.23
N GLY A 2 0.23 -16.78 0.18
CA GLY A 2 1.10 -15.66 0.59
C GLY A 2 1.52 -15.61 2.07
N GLU A 3 0.69 -16.05 3.01
CA GLU A 3 1.03 -16.02 4.44
C GLU A 3 2.18 -16.95 4.86
N GLN A 4 2.50 -17.97 4.05
CA GLN A 4 3.59 -18.89 4.31
C GLN A 4 4.91 -18.46 3.63
N ASP A 5 4.84 -17.58 2.64
CA ASP A 5 6.00 -17.19 1.85
C ASP A 5 6.93 -16.22 2.59
N GLU A 6 6.37 -15.27 3.37
CA GLU A 6 7.15 -14.32 4.15
C GLU A 6 8.04 -14.98 5.21
N PRO A 7 7.53 -15.90 6.07
CA PRO A 7 8.37 -16.64 7.01
C PRO A 7 9.45 -17.50 6.31
N ARG A 8 9.13 -18.09 5.16
CA ARG A 8 10.10 -18.89 4.39
C ARG A 8 11.24 -18.02 3.84
N LEU A 9 10.91 -16.81 3.38
CA LEU A 9 11.92 -15.88 2.91
C LEU A 9 12.84 -15.43 4.05
N ILE A 10 12.27 -15.11 5.23
CA ILE A 10 13.06 -14.70 6.40
C ILE A 10 13.98 -15.83 6.85
N GLU A 11 13.50 -17.06 6.93
CA GLU A 11 14.30 -18.25 7.26
C GLU A 11 15.46 -18.42 6.25
N ASN A 12 15.19 -18.27 4.95
CA ASN A 12 16.21 -18.31 3.92
C ASN A 12 17.24 -17.19 4.05
N LEU A 13 16.79 -15.95 4.27
CA LEU A 13 17.68 -14.81 4.51
C LEU A 13 18.64 -15.05 5.69
N VAL A 14 18.14 -15.64 6.78
CA VAL A 14 18.98 -16.00 7.94
C VAL A 14 20.03 -17.03 7.57
N SER A 15 19.67 -18.05 6.76
CA SER A 15 20.60 -19.08 6.28
C SER A 15 21.66 -18.56 5.32
N LEU A 16 21.39 -17.43 4.66
CA LEU A 16 22.28 -16.78 3.71
C LEU A 16 23.22 -15.74 4.37
N ARG A 17 23.17 -15.55 5.68
CA ARG A 17 24.11 -14.66 6.37
C ARG A 17 25.58 -15.02 6.09
N GLY A 18 26.41 -14.01 5.94
CA GLY A 18 27.82 -14.16 5.56
C GLY A 18 28.05 -14.42 4.07
N ARG A 19 27.00 -14.39 3.24
CA ARG A 19 27.10 -14.62 1.79
C ARG A 19 26.75 -13.35 1.01
N HIS A 20 27.35 -13.22 -0.14
CA HIS A 20 26.92 -12.24 -1.15
C HIS A 20 25.73 -12.79 -1.93
N VAL A 21 24.63 -12.02 -1.96
CA VAL A 21 23.37 -12.47 -2.59
C VAL A 21 22.73 -11.30 -3.35
N GLU A 22 22.74 -11.37 -4.68
CA GLU A 22 22.00 -10.41 -5.48
C GLU A 22 20.48 -10.54 -5.27
N PRO A 23 19.74 -9.44 -5.19
CA PRO A 23 20.15 -8.03 -5.31
C PRO A 23 20.50 -7.35 -3.95
N LEU A 24 20.64 -8.10 -2.86
CA LEU A 24 20.85 -7.57 -1.49
C LEU A 24 22.32 -7.23 -1.17
N GLY A 25 23.27 -7.78 -1.95
CA GLY A 25 24.70 -7.71 -1.64
C GLY A 25 25.07 -8.66 -0.50
N ASP A 26 26.06 -8.27 0.31
CA ASP A 26 26.52 -9.06 1.46
C ASP A 26 25.47 -9.01 2.59
N ILE A 27 24.93 -10.15 2.99
CA ILE A 27 23.98 -10.25 4.08
C ILE A 27 24.74 -10.43 5.38
N THR A 28 24.89 -9.37 6.17
CA THR A 28 25.63 -9.40 7.45
C THR A 28 24.72 -9.61 8.65
N SER A 29 23.49 -9.10 8.60
CA SER A 29 22.49 -9.26 9.68
C SER A 29 21.07 -9.39 9.12
N VAL A 30 20.26 -10.17 9.82
CA VAL A 30 18.81 -10.31 9.57
C VAL A 30 18.09 -10.22 10.90
N ALA A 31 17.17 -9.25 11.03
CA ALA A 31 16.44 -9.00 12.26
C ALA A 31 14.94 -8.86 11.96
N SER A 32 14.12 -9.05 12.99
CA SER A 32 12.67 -8.84 12.93
C SER A 32 12.30 -7.37 12.65
N TYR A 33 11.03 -7.10 12.41
CA TYR A 33 10.52 -5.74 12.15
C TYR A 33 10.91 -4.73 13.25
N ASN A 34 11.08 -5.15 14.50
CA ASN A 34 11.46 -4.30 15.64
C ASN A 34 12.98 -4.30 15.95
N GLY A 35 13.79 -4.95 15.12
CA GLY A 35 15.25 -4.93 15.22
C GLY A 35 15.87 -6.04 16.08
N VAL A 36 15.07 -7.01 16.57
CA VAL A 36 15.62 -8.17 17.27
C VAL A 36 16.23 -9.13 16.27
N GLU A 37 17.52 -9.39 16.39
CA GLU A 37 18.27 -10.22 15.47
C GLU A 37 17.84 -11.69 15.56
N TYR A 38 17.65 -12.33 14.42
CA TYR A 38 17.34 -13.76 14.35
C TYR A 38 18.59 -14.61 14.57
N GLN A 39 18.45 -15.69 15.32
CA GLN A 39 19.50 -16.68 15.50
C GLN A 39 19.69 -17.52 14.23
N ALA A 40 20.87 -18.15 14.08
CA ALA A 40 21.18 -18.93 12.88
C ALA A 40 20.27 -20.16 12.68
N ASP A 41 19.74 -20.69 13.78
CA ASP A 41 18.85 -21.87 13.83
C ASP A 41 17.37 -21.52 13.93
N ILE A 42 16.99 -20.29 13.57
CA ILE A 42 15.59 -19.84 13.65
C ILE A 42 14.67 -20.77 12.86
N GLN A 43 13.62 -21.24 13.51
CA GLN A 43 12.58 -22.01 12.86
C GLN A 43 11.44 -21.10 12.42
N ARG A 44 10.80 -21.43 11.30
CA ARG A 44 9.72 -20.65 10.69
C ARG A 44 8.59 -20.29 11.65
N ASN A 45 8.19 -21.20 12.53
CA ASN A 45 7.15 -20.98 13.53
C ASN A 45 7.55 -20.00 14.64
N ARG A 46 8.82 -19.62 14.75
CA ARG A 46 9.34 -18.61 15.67
C ARG A 46 9.61 -17.27 15.01
N ILE A 47 9.33 -17.13 13.71
CA ILE A 47 9.44 -15.85 13.01
C ILE A 47 8.26 -14.97 13.43
N TRP A 48 8.57 -13.81 13.99
CA TRP A 48 7.55 -12.90 14.47
C TRP A 48 6.89 -12.18 13.31
N LYS A 49 5.57 -12.34 13.21
CA LYS A 49 4.76 -11.58 12.25
C LYS A 49 4.74 -10.11 12.69
N ALA A 50 5.04 -9.21 11.75
CA ALA A 50 4.91 -7.78 11.98
C ALA A 50 3.44 -7.41 12.26
N PRO A 51 3.17 -6.48 13.20
CA PRO A 51 1.82 -5.98 13.42
C PRO A 51 1.31 -5.25 12.18
N THR A 52 0.00 -5.20 12.00
CA THR A 52 -0.63 -4.57 10.83
C THR A 52 -0.31 -3.08 10.66
N SER A 53 0.16 -2.42 11.72
CA SER A 53 0.62 -1.03 11.70
C SER A 53 2.08 -0.87 11.28
N ALA A 54 2.88 -1.94 11.30
CA ALA A 54 4.24 -1.94 10.78
C ALA A 54 4.23 -1.90 9.24
N LYS A 55 5.24 -1.27 8.67
CA LYS A 55 5.48 -1.24 7.23
C LYS A 55 6.63 -2.15 6.84
N ARG A 56 7.65 -2.24 7.68
CA ARG A 56 8.71 -3.23 7.49
C ARG A 56 8.33 -4.55 8.15
N ASP A 57 8.62 -5.65 7.47
CA ASP A 57 8.42 -7.01 7.93
C ASP A 57 9.73 -7.59 8.49
N VAL A 58 10.87 -7.15 7.94
CA VAL A 58 12.21 -7.62 8.30
C VAL A 58 13.23 -6.49 8.16
N MET A 59 14.32 -6.58 8.92
CA MET A 59 15.50 -5.74 8.72
C MET A 59 16.65 -6.60 8.17
N ILE A 60 17.30 -6.10 7.12
CA ILE A 60 18.47 -6.71 6.49
C ILE A 60 19.57 -5.65 6.48
N ASN A 61 20.71 -5.95 7.10
CA ASN A 61 21.84 -5.00 7.21
C ASN A 61 21.43 -3.65 7.80
N GLY A 62 20.55 -3.66 8.80
CA GLY A 62 20.04 -2.45 9.45
C GLY A 62 18.96 -1.67 8.68
N LYS A 63 18.63 -2.06 7.44
CA LYS A 63 17.59 -1.44 6.61
C LYS A 63 16.27 -2.17 6.71
N GLY A 64 15.15 -1.44 6.70
CA GLY A 64 13.80 -1.99 6.84
C GLY A 64 13.18 -2.36 5.48
N TYR A 65 12.73 -3.61 5.34
CA TYR A 65 12.09 -4.11 4.13
C TYR A 65 10.65 -4.55 4.38
N SER A 66 9.73 -4.11 3.51
CA SER A 66 8.41 -4.71 3.37
C SER A 66 8.46 -5.86 2.36
N LEU A 67 7.96 -7.03 2.73
CA LEU A 67 8.02 -8.23 1.91
C LEU A 67 6.76 -8.38 1.06
N LYS A 68 6.92 -8.65 -0.25
CA LYS A 68 5.79 -8.80 -1.18
C LYS A 68 5.97 -10.02 -2.08
N SER A 69 5.16 -11.06 -1.86
CA SER A 69 5.10 -12.21 -2.76
C SER A 69 4.27 -11.86 -4.01
N ILE A 70 4.87 -11.98 -5.19
CA ILE A 70 4.18 -11.73 -6.47
C ILE A 70 3.17 -12.85 -6.80
N ARG A 71 3.34 -14.04 -6.22
CA ARG A 71 2.40 -15.17 -6.38
C ARG A 71 1.10 -15.01 -5.60
N ALA A 72 1.10 -14.13 -4.60
CA ALA A 72 -0.12 -13.82 -3.85
C ALA A 72 -1.11 -13.02 -4.70
N ALA A 73 -2.38 -13.00 -4.28
CA ALA A 73 -3.34 -12.08 -4.87
C ALA A 73 -2.80 -10.65 -4.79
N PRO A 74 -2.99 -9.83 -5.84
CA PRO A 74 -2.45 -8.47 -5.87
C PRO A 74 -2.83 -7.69 -4.61
N PRO A 75 -1.86 -7.19 -3.84
CA PRO A 75 -2.14 -6.55 -2.56
C PRO A 75 -2.86 -5.23 -2.76
N ALA A 76 -3.79 -4.92 -1.86
CA ALA A 76 -4.30 -3.56 -1.74
C ALA A 76 -3.16 -2.68 -1.21
N ILE A 77 -2.82 -1.64 -1.96
CA ILE A 77 -1.86 -0.61 -1.53
C ILE A 77 -2.54 0.30 -0.51
N VAL A 78 -3.75 0.76 -0.85
CA VAL A 78 -4.61 1.56 0.02
C VAL A 78 -5.94 0.84 0.18
N ASN A 79 -6.24 0.41 1.39
CA ASN A 79 -7.41 -0.41 1.66
C ASN A 79 -8.55 0.45 2.21
N HIS A 80 -9.56 0.73 1.39
CA HIS A 80 -10.83 1.39 1.75
C HIS A 80 -10.65 2.61 2.67
N THR A 81 -9.93 3.60 2.21
CA THR A 81 -9.60 4.79 3.00
C THR A 81 -10.57 5.93 2.67
N THR A 82 -11.25 6.46 3.68
CA THR A 82 -12.20 7.56 3.58
C THR A 82 -11.51 8.92 3.50
N ARG A 83 -12.21 9.96 3.03
CA ARG A 83 -11.67 11.29 2.82
C ARG A 83 -10.99 11.88 4.07
N ASP A 84 -11.59 11.71 5.25
CA ASP A 84 -11.02 12.18 6.52
C ASP A 84 -9.63 11.60 6.80
N LYS A 85 -9.44 10.32 6.48
CA LYS A 85 -8.14 9.63 6.61
C LYS A 85 -7.14 10.08 5.56
N TRP A 86 -7.60 10.35 4.34
CA TRP A 86 -6.75 10.95 3.31
C TRP A 86 -6.34 12.38 3.66
N LEU A 87 -7.27 13.18 4.23
CA LEU A 87 -6.96 14.52 4.72
C LEU A 87 -5.85 14.47 5.79
N ARG A 88 -5.92 13.49 6.72
CA ARG A 88 -4.85 13.28 7.69
C ARG A 88 -3.51 12.99 6.98
N VAL A 89 -3.50 12.08 6.01
CA VAL A 89 -2.26 11.73 5.27
C VAL A 89 -1.72 12.94 4.51
N CYS A 90 -2.58 13.71 3.83
CA CYS A 90 -2.20 14.95 3.17
C CYS A 90 -1.50 15.92 4.14
N ASN A 91 -2.07 16.12 5.33
CA ASN A 91 -1.47 16.98 6.36
C ASN A 91 -0.09 16.47 6.82
N VAL A 92 0.07 15.15 6.99
CA VAL A 92 1.35 14.55 7.39
C VAL A 92 2.44 14.76 6.34
N VAL A 93 2.08 14.64 5.06
CA VAL A 93 3.06 14.80 3.96
C VAL A 93 3.14 16.24 3.42
N GLY A 94 2.45 17.20 4.04
CA GLY A 94 2.50 18.62 3.67
C GLY A 94 1.79 18.95 2.36
N LEU A 95 0.72 18.23 2.01
CA LEU A 95 -0.07 18.44 0.79
C LEU A 95 -1.49 18.91 1.12
N SER A 96 -2.11 19.68 0.20
CA SER A 96 -3.56 19.92 0.22
C SER A 96 -4.32 18.67 -0.24
N ILE A 97 -5.54 18.47 0.26
CA ILE A 97 -6.45 17.43 -0.21
C ILE A 97 -7.18 17.82 -1.50
N ASP A 98 -7.21 19.10 -1.86
CA ASP A 98 -8.01 19.62 -2.95
C ASP A 98 -7.77 18.90 -4.29
N PRO A 99 -6.52 18.59 -4.70
CA PRO A 99 -6.30 17.83 -5.93
C PRO A 99 -6.93 16.43 -5.90
N LEU A 100 -6.98 15.80 -4.73
CA LEU A 100 -7.60 14.49 -4.59
C LEU A 100 -9.13 14.58 -4.61
N ASP A 101 -9.70 15.63 -4.03
CA ASP A 101 -11.14 15.95 -4.08
C ASP A 101 -11.58 16.18 -5.54
N GLU A 102 -10.79 16.91 -6.33
CA GLU A 102 -11.03 17.10 -7.77
C GLU A 102 -11.00 15.78 -8.54
N MET A 103 -10.00 14.92 -8.31
CA MET A 103 -9.90 13.60 -8.95
C MET A 103 -11.09 12.70 -8.61
N VAL A 104 -11.54 12.71 -7.36
CA VAL A 104 -12.72 11.94 -6.93
C VAL A 104 -14.01 12.51 -7.53
N SER A 105 -14.13 13.84 -7.62
CA SER A 105 -15.27 14.48 -8.27
C SER A 105 -15.34 14.11 -9.75
N GLU A 106 -14.21 14.11 -10.45
CA GLU A 106 -14.12 13.67 -11.84
C GLU A 106 -14.45 12.18 -12.01
N TYR A 107 -13.96 11.33 -11.10
CA TYR A 107 -14.32 9.91 -11.08
C TYR A 107 -15.84 9.71 -11.00
N TRP A 108 -16.52 10.42 -10.12
CA TRP A 108 -17.97 10.31 -9.99
C TRP A 108 -18.73 10.80 -11.22
N LYS A 109 -18.29 11.91 -11.82
CA LYS A 109 -18.86 12.41 -13.07
C LYS A 109 -18.74 11.36 -14.19
N LEU A 110 -17.55 10.82 -14.41
CA LEU A 110 -17.31 9.79 -15.43
C LEU A 110 -18.09 8.51 -15.18
N ARG A 111 -18.27 8.12 -13.90
CA ARG A 111 -19.03 6.93 -13.54
C ARG A 111 -20.54 7.12 -13.74
N ILE A 112 -21.09 8.27 -13.38
CA ILE A 112 -22.50 8.61 -13.62
C ILE A 112 -22.77 8.68 -15.13
N ASP A 113 -21.87 9.26 -15.90
CA ASP A 113 -21.92 9.31 -17.37
C ASP A 113 -21.65 7.94 -18.03
N ARG A 114 -21.42 6.86 -17.25
CA ARG A 114 -21.11 5.51 -17.70
C ARG A 114 -19.86 5.41 -18.61
N LYS A 115 -18.95 6.37 -18.52
CA LYS A 115 -17.67 6.35 -19.24
C LYS A 115 -16.63 5.44 -18.60
N ILE A 116 -16.77 5.18 -17.30
CA ILE A 116 -15.92 4.26 -16.54
C ILE A 116 -16.78 3.33 -15.67
N GLY A 117 -16.22 2.17 -15.34
CA GLY A 117 -16.76 1.25 -14.35
C GLY A 117 -16.37 1.63 -12.91
N GLU A 118 -16.56 0.70 -11.96
CA GLU A 118 -16.10 0.89 -10.58
C GLU A 118 -14.56 0.92 -10.50
N ASP A 119 -13.92 -0.02 -11.18
CA ASP A 119 -12.48 -0.14 -11.26
C ASP A 119 -11.94 0.64 -12.47
N VAL A 120 -10.97 1.52 -12.22
CA VAL A 120 -10.31 2.30 -13.27
C VAL A 120 -8.81 2.04 -13.20
N LEU A 121 -8.24 1.55 -14.30
CA LEU A 121 -6.81 1.33 -14.42
C LEU A 121 -6.08 2.68 -14.61
N SER A 122 -4.96 2.86 -13.92
CA SER A 122 -4.13 4.07 -14.02
C SER A 122 -3.72 4.44 -15.45
N SER A 123 -3.52 3.43 -16.30
CA SER A 123 -3.17 3.60 -17.72
C SER A 123 -4.37 3.86 -18.64
N SER A 124 -5.60 3.88 -18.11
CA SER A 124 -6.78 4.21 -18.90
C SER A 124 -6.80 5.70 -19.26
N ASN A 125 -7.15 6.02 -20.50
CA ASN A 125 -7.33 7.40 -20.97
C ASN A 125 -8.43 8.17 -20.19
N TYR A 126 -9.32 7.44 -19.51
CA TYR A 126 -10.37 8.01 -18.67
C TYR A 126 -10.06 7.95 -17.18
N CYS A 127 -8.79 7.65 -16.79
CA CYS A 127 -8.42 7.61 -15.40
C CYS A 127 -8.24 9.01 -14.81
N PRO A 128 -9.11 9.50 -13.93
CA PRO A 128 -8.99 10.83 -13.35
C PRO A 128 -7.80 10.97 -12.40
N PHE A 129 -7.33 9.84 -11.84
CA PHE A 129 -6.27 9.81 -10.84
C PHE A 129 -4.86 10.00 -11.43
N GLY A 130 -4.67 9.87 -12.71
CA GLY A 130 -3.36 9.98 -13.33
C GLY A 130 -3.39 10.62 -14.73
N SER A 131 -4.41 11.44 -14.98
CA SER A 131 -4.64 12.05 -16.28
C SER A 131 -3.52 13.01 -16.75
N ASN A 132 -2.69 13.48 -15.82
CA ASN A 132 -1.54 14.34 -16.14
C ASN A 132 -0.35 14.09 -15.18
N PRO A 133 0.87 14.53 -15.52
CA PRO A 133 2.07 14.34 -14.71
C PRO A 133 1.97 14.91 -13.28
N GLN A 134 1.29 16.05 -13.10
CA GLN A 134 1.14 16.70 -11.81
C GLN A 134 0.29 15.85 -10.85
N ARG A 135 -0.84 15.30 -11.32
CA ARG A 135 -1.67 14.37 -10.55
C ARG A 135 -0.90 13.10 -10.22
N ARG A 136 -0.14 12.57 -11.16
CA ARG A 136 0.70 11.39 -10.92
C ARG A 136 1.75 11.65 -9.84
N GLU A 137 2.43 12.78 -9.85
CA GLU A 137 3.45 13.12 -8.85
C GLU A 137 2.82 13.37 -7.47
N TYR A 138 1.68 14.04 -7.41
CA TYR A 138 0.89 14.21 -6.21
C TYR A 138 0.53 12.85 -5.59
N LEU A 139 0.01 11.92 -6.40
CA LEU A 139 -0.34 10.57 -5.96
C LEU A 139 0.90 9.75 -5.58
N ARG A 140 2.06 9.96 -6.22
CA ARG A 140 3.32 9.32 -5.84
C ARG A 140 3.63 9.59 -4.36
N THR A 141 3.55 10.83 -3.94
CA THR A 141 3.82 11.21 -2.55
C THR A 141 2.86 10.52 -1.59
N LEU A 142 1.57 10.57 -1.88
CA LEU A 142 0.55 9.95 -1.02
C LEU A 142 0.65 8.42 -1.00
N ILE A 143 0.82 7.78 -2.14
CA ILE A 143 0.89 6.32 -2.23
C ILE A 143 2.17 5.79 -1.57
N ASN A 144 3.30 6.50 -1.72
CA ASN A 144 4.54 6.16 -1.02
C ASN A 144 4.37 6.19 0.50
N TYR A 145 3.62 7.16 1.04
CA TYR A 145 3.30 7.12 2.46
C TYR A 145 2.59 5.81 2.85
N PHE A 146 1.61 5.35 2.09
CA PHE A 146 0.93 4.08 2.37
C PHE A 146 1.81 2.85 2.17
N LEU A 147 2.75 2.90 1.26
CA LEU A 147 3.67 1.78 1.02
C LEU A 147 4.74 1.66 2.11
N PHE A 148 5.26 2.79 2.61
CA PHE A 148 6.50 2.82 3.39
C PHE A 148 6.36 3.40 4.79
N ASP A 149 5.48 4.37 5.02
CA ASP A 149 5.54 5.25 6.19
C ASP A 149 4.36 5.09 7.15
N GLY A 150 3.17 4.69 6.67
CA GLY A 150 1.99 4.63 7.55
C GLY A 150 0.72 4.08 6.92
N THR A 151 -0.37 4.38 7.57
CA THR A 151 -1.74 4.03 7.16
C THR A 151 -2.62 5.28 7.18
N GLY A 152 -3.86 5.19 6.69
CA GLY A 152 -4.81 6.28 6.83
C GLY A 152 -5.13 6.67 8.29
N ALA A 153 -4.85 5.80 9.26
CA ALA A 153 -5.14 6.03 10.67
C ALA A 153 -3.95 6.61 11.44
N GLN A 154 -2.72 6.15 11.14
CA GLN A 154 -1.52 6.51 11.90
C GLN A 154 -0.24 6.30 11.09
N ASP A 155 0.82 6.98 11.53
CA ASP A 155 2.16 6.73 11.07
C ASP A 155 2.66 5.39 11.62
N SER A 156 3.53 4.72 10.90
CA SER A 156 4.14 3.48 11.36
C SER A 156 5.28 3.77 12.34
N ALA A 157 5.29 3.09 13.48
CA ALA A 157 6.47 3.07 14.35
C ALA A 157 7.64 2.32 13.71
N TYR A 158 7.38 1.54 12.67
CA TYR A 158 8.33 0.70 11.95
C TYR A 158 8.20 0.93 10.44
N PRO A 159 8.62 2.11 9.91
CA PRO A 159 8.57 2.39 8.49
C PRO A 159 9.49 1.45 7.70
N ALA A 160 9.19 1.24 6.43
CA ALA A 160 10.05 0.53 5.51
C ALA A 160 10.89 1.52 4.68
N GLU A 161 12.11 1.14 4.32
CA GLU A 161 12.96 1.88 3.38
C GLU A 161 12.83 1.30 1.97
N TYR A 162 12.60 -0.02 1.90
CA TYR A 162 12.54 -0.79 0.66
C TYR A 162 11.36 -1.75 0.67
N ILE A 163 10.93 -2.13 -0.53
CA ILE A 163 10.10 -3.31 -0.76
C ILE A 163 11.00 -4.41 -1.35
N LEU A 164 10.96 -5.60 -0.79
CA LEU A 164 11.54 -6.79 -1.36
C LEU A 164 10.42 -7.61 -2.00
N GLU A 165 10.30 -7.51 -3.33
CA GLU A 165 9.41 -8.36 -4.12
C GLU A 165 10.10 -9.67 -4.45
N PHE A 166 9.34 -10.78 -4.43
CA PHE A 166 9.86 -12.09 -4.77
C PHE A 166 8.78 -12.99 -5.37
N THR A 167 9.19 -13.86 -6.29
CA THR A 167 8.33 -14.91 -6.83
C THR A 167 8.54 -16.19 -6.03
N ASP A 168 9.79 -16.55 -5.71
CA ASP A 168 10.13 -17.69 -4.89
C ASP A 168 10.99 -17.25 -3.70
N PRO A 169 10.53 -17.52 -2.44
CA PRO A 169 11.27 -17.13 -1.25
C PRO A 169 12.63 -17.81 -1.09
N LEU A 170 12.88 -18.90 -1.80
CA LEU A 170 14.13 -19.69 -1.71
C LEU A 170 15.11 -19.39 -2.85
N ILE A 171 14.69 -18.67 -3.89
CA ILE A 171 15.48 -18.45 -5.11
C ILE A 171 15.81 -16.95 -5.24
N PRO A 172 17.02 -16.50 -4.81
CA PRO A 172 17.41 -15.08 -4.82
C PRO A 172 17.32 -14.41 -6.21
N SER A 173 17.56 -15.11 -7.29
CA SER A 173 17.44 -14.57 -8.65
C SER A 173 16.01 -14.12 -9.01
N THR A 174 15.01 -14.49 -8.21
CA THR A 174 13.61 -14.04 -8.34
C THR A 174 13.28 -12.83 -7.47
N TRP A 175 14.25 -12.30 -6.74
CA TRP A 175 14.07 -11.20 -5.80
C TRP A 175 14.36 -9.86 -6.48
N ARG A 176 13.64 -8.83 -6.08
CA ARG A 176 13.84 -7.47 -6.56
C ARG A 176 13.65 -6.47 -5.44
N ILE A 177 14.59 -5.54 -5.30
CA ILE A 177 14.51 -4.45 -4.34
C ILE A 177 13.93 -3.21 -5.03
N LEU A 178 12.95 -2.59 -4.38
CA LEU A 178 12.33 -1.36 -4.83
C LEU A 178 12.46 -0.31 -3.72
N ASP A 179 13.03 0.84 -4.04
CA ASP A 179 12.97 2.05 -3.24
C ASP A 179 11.64 2.79 -3.46
N LYS A 180 11.42 3.90 -2.77
CA LYS A 180 10.19 4.71 -2.89
C LYS A 180 9.87 5.12 -4.33
N ARG A 181 10.89 5.43 -5.13
CA ARG A 181 10.69 5.85 -6.52
C ARG A 181 10.35 4.67 -7.42
N SER A 182 11.19 3.66 -7.41
CA SER A 182 11.03 2.47 -8.26
C SER A 182 9.79 1.65 -7.92
N ALA A 183 9.37 1.62 -6.64
CA ALA A 183 8.14 0.95 -6.22
C ALA A 183 6.91 1.58 -6.88
N PHE A 184 6.76 2.90 -6.78
CA PHE A 184 5.63 3.58 -7.41
C PHE A 184 5.63 3.38 -8.92
N ASP A 185 6.76 3.61 -9.60
CA ASP A 185 6.86 3.49 -11.05
C ASP A 185 6.58 2.08 -11.55
N SER A 186 7.05 1.06 -10.82
CA SER A 186 6.77 -0.34 -11.12
C SER A 186 5.29 -0.71 -10.96
N MET A 187 4.63 -0.18 -9.93
CA MET A 187 3.24 -0.50 -9.62
C MET A 187 2.26 0.33 -10.46
N TRP A 188 2.64 1.56 -10.84
CA TRP A 188 1.77 2.50 -11.52
C TRP A 188 1.00 1.93 -12.71
N PRO A 189 1.62 1.26 -13.69
CA PRO A 189 0.89 0.74 -14.86
C PRO A 189 -0.18 -0.30 -14.52
N LYS A 190 -0.07 -0.90 -13.34
CA LYS A 190 -0.96 -1.95 -12.84
C LYS A 190 -1.93 -1.45 -11.77
N MET A 191 -1.84 -0.19 -11.35
CA MET A 191 -2.72 0.36 -10.31
C MET A 191 -4.15 0.47 -10.80
N VAL A 192 -5.06 0.02 -9.95
CA VAL A 192 -6.50 0.12 -10.15
C VAL A 192 -7.07 0.95 -9.01
N PHE A 193 -7.80 1.99 -9.37
CA PHE A 193 -8.50 2.88 -8.45
C PHE A 193 -9.98 2.54 -8.45
N SER A 194 -10.59 2.53 -7.27
CA SER A 194 -12.04 2.36 -7.13
C SER A 194 -12.55 3.07 -5.88
N ILE A 195 -13.79 3.57 -5.93
CA ILE A 195 -14.46 4.13 -4.76
C ILE A 195 -15.53 3.16 -4.32
N ARG A 196 -15.39 2.63 -3.11
CA ARG A 196 -16.14 1.49 -2.60
C ARG A 196 -16.92 1.82 -1.33
N SER A 197 -17.86 0.93 -0.99
CA SER A 197 -18.68 1.01 0.22
C SER A 197 -18.02 0.41 1.45
N LYS A 198 -17.19 -0.63 1.31
CA LYS A 198 -16.66 -1.42 2.43
C LYS A 198 -15.65 -0.68 3.29
N LYS A 199 -15.65 -0.99 4.60
CA LYS A 199 -14.72 -0.56 5.66
C LYS A 199 -14.47 0.95 5.69
N GLY A 200 -15.27 1.67 6.45
CA GLY A 200 -15.18 3.11 6.61
C GLY A 200 -16.36 3.88 6.04
N MET A 201 -17.17 3.22 5.22
CA MET A 201 -18.52 3.65 4.85
C MET A 201 -19.49 2.65 5.49
N PRO A 202 -19.97 2.93 6.70
CA PRO A 202 -20.96 2.05 7.32
C PRO A 202 -22.23 2.00 6.47
N PRO A 203 -22.96 0.90 6.45
CA PRO A 203 -24.30 0.83 5.84
C PRO A 203 -25.25 1.89 6.40
N ASP A 204 -24.95 2.35 7.62
CA ASP A 204 -25.68 3.38 8.34
C ASP A 204 -25.11 4.80 8.13
N TYR A 205 -24.40 5.06 7.03
CA TYR A 205 -23.85 6.39 6.71
C TYR A 205 -24.84 7.55 6.98
N PRO A 206 -26.15 7.43 6.70
CA PRO A 206 -27.11 8.47 7.05
C PRO A 206 -27.18 8.81 8.54
N SER A 207 -26.83 7.88 9.42
CA SER A 207 -26.92 8.03 10.89
C SER A 207 -25.63 8.48 11.57
N ILE A 208 -24.50 8.57 10.84
CA ILE A 208 -23.24 9.06 11.41
C ILE A 208 -23.34 10.55 11.79
N SER A 209 -22.49 10.99 12.72
CA SER A 209 -22.49 12.38 13.20
C SER A 209 -22.32 13.40 12.07
N ALA A 210 -22.96 14.55 12.21
CA ALA A 210 -22.88 15.65 11.24
C ALA A 210 -21.43 16.10 10.99
N THR A 211 -20.61 16.20 12.03
CA THR A 211 -19.19 16.55 11.93
C THR A 211 -18.42 15.57 11.03
N LYS A 212 -18.67 14.27 11.20
CA LYS A 212 -18.03 13.25 10.38
C LYS A 212 -18.55 13.26 8.94
N LYS A 213 -19.83 13.53 8.74
CA LYS A 213 -20.41 13.70 7.39
C LYS A 213 -19.72 14.79 6.61
N VAL A 214 -19.56 15.98 7.20
CA VAL A 214 -18.90 17.12 6.53
C VAL A 214 -17.51 16.75 5.99
N LEU A 215 -16.74 15.95 6.74
CA LEU A 215 -15.42 15.52 6.30
C LEU A 215 -15.46 14.51 5.15
N MET A 216 -16.53 13.73 5.02
CA MET A 216 -16.65 12.62 4.07
C MET A 216 -17.50 12.97 2.83
N GLU A 217 -18.46 13.85 2.97
CA GLU A 217 -19.48 14.17 1.96
C GLU A 217 -18.96 14.50 0.57
N PRO A 218 -17.85 15.22 0.37
CA PRO A 218 -17.33 15.48 -0.97
C PRO A 218 -17.10 14.21 -1.80
N TRP A 219 -16.82 13.09 -1.14
CA TRP A 219 -16.53 11.80 -1.79
C TRP A 219 -17.71 10.84 -1.82
N VAL A 220 -18.73 11.05 -0.97
CA VAL A 220 -19.81 10.08 -0.81
C VAL A 220 -20.86 10.24 -1.90
N ARG A 221 -21.23 9.12 -2.50
CA ARG A 221 -22.38 9.00 -3.40
C ARG A 221 -23.16 7.75 -3.08
N HIS A 222 -24.47 7.83 -3.23
CA HIS A 222 -25.35 6.66 -3.19
C HIS A 222 -25.51 6.17 -4.63
N ILE A 223 -25.00 4.98 -4.91
CA ILE A 223 -25.04 4.35 -6.24
C ILE A 223 -25.11 2.83 -6.07
N ASP A 224 -25.84 2.16 -6.94
CA ASP A 224 -26.06 0.70 -6.90
C ASP A 224 -26.56 0.22 -5.52
N SER A 225 -27.48 0.99 -4.92
CA SER A 225 -28.08 0.75 -3.59
C SER A 225 -27.11 0.85 -2.39
N ASP A 226 -25.89 1.35 -2.58
CA ASP A 226 -24.86 1.49 -1.55
C ASP A 226 -24.34 2.92 -1.42
N TYR A 227 -23.97 3.33 -0.19
CA TYR A 227 -23.14 4.50 0.01
C TYR A 227 -21.68 4.16 -0.24
N ARG A 228 -21.04 4.90 -1.16
CA ARG A 228 -19.65 4.71 -1.56
C ARG A 228 -18.87 6.01 -1.37
N GLY A 229 -17.69 5.93 -0.78
CA GLY A 229 -16.86 7.10 -0.46
C GLY A 229 -15.48 6.73 0.06
N SER A 230 -15.06 5.46 -0.06
CA SER A 230 -13.74 4.98 0.35
C SER A 230 -12.88 4.69 -0.87
N LEU A 231 -11.81 5.45 -1.04
CA LEU A 231 -10.84 5.17 -2.11
C LEU A 231 -10.04 3.92 -1.76
N HIS A 232 -10.04 3.00 -2.71
CA HIS A 232 -9.29 1.75 -2.68
C HIS A 232 -8.33 1.71 -3.86
N ILE A 233 -7.06 1.42 -3.60
CA ILE A 233 -6.01 1.32 -4.61
C ILE A 233 -5.35 -0.04 -4.46
N ARG A 234 -5.30 -0.80 -5.54
CA ARG A 234 -4.65 -2.12 -5.60
C ARG A 234 -3.83 -2.24 -6.87
N THR A 235 -2.94 -3.21 -6.95
CA THR A 235 -2.34 -3.64 -8.22
C THR A 235 -3.19 -4.75 -8.86
N ARG A 236 -3.01 -4.93 -10.16
CA ARG A 236 -3.67 -5.97 -10.97
C ARG A 236 -2.67 -7.05 -11.34
#